data_d33299bb3820ed99229b1c204c3127e3
#
_entry.id   d33299bb3820ed99229b1c204c3127e3
#
_cell.length_a   1.000
_cell.length_b   1.000
_cell.length_c   1.000
_cell.angle_alpha   90.00
_cell.angle_beta   90.00
_cell.angle_gamma   90.00
#
_symmetry.space_group_name_H-M   'P 1'
#
loop_
_entity.id
_entity.type
_entity.pdbx_description
1 polymer ?
#
loop_
_entity_poly.entity_id
_entity_poly.type
_entity_poly.pdbx_seq_one_letter_code
_entity_poly.pdbx_strand_id
1 'polypeptide(L)'
;MEKEIYLMKGNEALAHAAVRCGCDAYFGYPITPQSEVLETFAEIKPWETTGMVVLQAESEVASINMLYGAGGCGKRVMTSSSSVGIALMQEGISYMVGAEIPSLIVNVQRGGPGLGTIQPSQSDYNQATRGGGNGDYETIVLAPNSVQEMADFVDLGFELA
;
A
#
# COMPACT_ATOMS: atom_id res chain seq x y z
N MET A 1 -28.32 -7.38 -3.66
CA MET A 1 -27.61 -7.21 -2.39
C MET A 1 -28.01 -5.87 -1.82
N GLU A 2 -28.42 -5.82 -0.56
CA GLU A 2 -28.65 -4.53 0.12
C GLU A 2 -27.32 -3.79 0.21
N LYS A 3 -27.34 -2.47 -0.05
CA LYS A 3 -26.15 -1.63 0.11
C LYS A 3 -25.93 -1.43 1.62
N GLU A 4 -24.83 -1.94 2.13
CA GLU A 4 -24.36 -1.61 3.48
C GLU A 4 -23.61 -0.29 3.44
N ILE A 5 -23.95 0.62 4.33
CA ILE A 5 -23.30 1.94 4.44
C ILE A 5 -22.52 1.97 5.75
N TYR A 6 -21.22 2.27 5.64
CA TYR A 6 -20.34 2.40 6.77
C TYR A 6 -19.77 3.82 6.87
N LEU A 7 -19.61 4.32 8.08
CA LEU A 7 -18.84 5.53 8.37
C LEU A 7 -17.46 5.09 8.87
N MET A 8 -16.41 5.33 8.07
CA MET A 8 -15.05 4.92 8.41
C MET A 8 -14.02 5.88 7.83
N LYS A 9 -12.78 5.78 8.29
CA LYS A 9 -11.66 6.51 7.71
C LYS A 9 -11.18 5.85 6.41
N GLY A 10 -10.45 6.61 5.59
CA GLY A 10 -9.88 6.10 4.34
C GLY A 10 -8.93 4.91 4.54
N ASN A 11 -8.07 4.96 5.55
CA ASN A 11 -7.16 3.85 5.87
C ASN A 11 -7.89 2.57 6.30
N GLU A 12 -8.99 2.71 7.04
CA GLU A 12 -9.86 1.58 7.41
C GLU A 12 -10.54 0.99 6.17
N ALA A 13 -11.12 1.86 5.33
CA ALA A 13 -11.77 1.44 4.09
C ALA A 13 -10.80 0.69 3.15
N LEU A 14 -9.57 1.17 3.03
CA LEU A 14 -8.51 0.53 2.27
C LEU A 14 -8.18 -0.87 2.79
N ALA A 15 -8.03 -1.05 4.11
CA ALA A 15 -7.75 -2.36 4.71
C ALA A 15 -8.91 -3.34 4.50
N HIS A 16 -10.16 -2.91 4.72
CA HIS A 16 -11.34 -3.72 4.46
C HIS A 16 -11.46 -4.11 2.98
N ALA A 17 -11.18 -3.18 2.05
CA ALA A 17 -11.20 -3.45 0.63
C ALA A 17 -10.14 -4.48 0.24
N ALA A 18 -8.92 -4.38 0.74
CA ALA A 18 -7.85 -5.33 0.46
C ALA A 18 -8.25 -6.78 0.81
N VAL A 19 -8.88 -6.99 1.98
CA VAL A 19 -9.37 -8.30 2.37
C VAL A 19 -10.48 -8.79 1.42
N ARG A 20 -11.42 -7.92 1.05
CA ARG A 20 -12.55 -8.27 0.16
C ARG A 20 -12.10 -8.54 -1.27
N CYS A 21 -11.05 -7.86 -1.76
CA CYS A 21 -10.48 -8.07 -3.09
C CYS A 21 -9.53 -9.26 -3.17
N GLY A 22 -9.42 -10.05 -2.09
CA GLY A 22 -8.62 -11.28 -2.09
C GLY A 22 -7.12 -11.03 -2.04
N CYS A 23 -6.66 -10.02 -1.31
CA CYS A 23 -5.25 -9.84 -1.00
C CYS A 23 -4.72 -11.06 -0.24
N ASP A 24 -3.66 -11.69 -0.74
CA ASP A 24 -3.03 -12.85 -0.11
C ASP A 24 -2.10 -12.45 1.04
N ALA A 25 -1.40 -11.31 0.90
CA ALA A 25 -0.45 -10.89 1.92
C ALA A 25 -0.26 -9.36 1.97
N TYR A 26 -0.13 -8.87 3.18
CA TYR A 26 0.26 -7.49 3.50
C TYR A 26 1.52 -7.49 4.35
N PHE A 27 2.49 -6.70 3.94
CA PHE A 27 3.73 -6.46 4.68
C PHE A 27 3.88 -4.97 4.91
N GLY A 28 3.96 -4.52 6.15
CA GLY A 28 4.04 -3.10 6.46
C GLY A 28 4.92 -2.79 7.65
N TYR A 29 5.39 -1.57 7.70
CA TYR A 29 6.06 -0.99 8.86
C TYR A 29 5.30 0.26 9.29
N PRO A 30 4.94 0.41 10.58
CA PRO A 30 4.08 1.49 11.03
C PRO A 30 4.76 2.85 10.89
N ILE A 31 4.06 3.78 10.26
CA ILE A 31 4.47 5.17 10.09
C ILE A 31 3.22 6.06 10.01
N THR A 32 3.20 7.18 10.74
CA THR A 32 2.07 8.13 10.71
C THR A 32 2.02 8.88 9.36
N PRO A 33 0.84 9.01 8.71
CA PRO A 33 -0.51 8.62 9.18
C PRO A 33 -1.00 7.24 8.68
N GLN A 34 -0.13 6.39 8.17
CA GLN A 34 -0.49 5.10 7.55
C GLN A 34 -0.75 3.98 8.58
N SER A 35 -0.29 4.11 9.83
CA SER A 35 -0.35 3.05 10.87
C SER A 35 -1.74 2.43 11.04
N GLU A 36 -2.81 3.21 10.84
CA GLU A 36 -4.20 2.75 10.94
C GLU A 36 -4.53 1.58 9.99
N VAL A 37 -3.81 1.43 8.88
CA VAL A 37 -4.01 0.29 7.95
C VAL A 37 -3.62 -1.02 8.65
N LEU A 38 -2.44 -1.04 9.29
CA LEU A 38 -1.96 -2.22 10.01
C LEU A 38 -2.81 -2.48 11.28
N GLU A 39 -3.20 -1.42 11.98
CA GLU A 39 -4.10 -1.50 13.14
C GLU A 39 -5.44 -2.11 12.75
N THR A 40 -6.04 -1.67 11.64
CA THR A 40 -7.29 -2.22 11.12
C THR A 40 -7.14 -3.71 10.76
N PHE A 41 -6.07 -4.12 10.11
CA PHE A 41 -5.82 -5.54 9.88
C PHE A 41 -5.72 -6.34 11.18
N ALA A 42 -5.09 -5.78 12.22
CA ALA A 42 -5.00 -6.43 13.52
C ALA A 42 -6.38 -6.58 14.21
N GLU A 43 -7.30 -5.64 13.98
CA GLU A 43 -8.67 -5.69 14.51
C GLU A 43 -9.54 -6.70 13.76
N ILE A 44 -9.54 -6.68 12.41
CA ILE A 44 -10.38 -7.56 11.60
C ILE A 44 -9.83 -8.97 11.44
N LYS A 45 -8.56 -9.20 11.77
CA LYS A 45 -7.88 -10.50 11.78
C LYS A 45 -8.12 -11.34 10.51
N PRO A 46 -7.74 -10.85 9.34
CA PRO A 46 -8.06 -11.52 8.08
C PRO A 46 -7.42 -12.92 7.96
N TRP A 47 -6.38 -13.22 8.71
CA TRP A 47 -5.79 -14.55 8.80
C TRP A 47 -6.74 -15.62 9.37
N GLU A 48 -7.73 -15.22 10.18
CA GLU A 48 -8.74 -16.13 10.74
C GLU A 48 -9.88 -16.42 9.74
N THR A 49 -10.12 -15.51 8.78
CA THR A 49 -11.29 -15.56 7.89
C THR A 49 -10.94 -15.92 6.45
N THR A 50 -9.89 -15.33 5.89
CA THR A 50 -9.48 -15.51 4.49
C THR A 50 -8.14 -16.21 4.34
N GLY A 51 -7.40 -16.37 5.42
CA GLY A 51 -6.03 -16.90 5.39
C GLY A 51 -4.99 -15.86 4.92
N MET A 52 -5.36 -14.59 4.77
CA MET A 52 -4.45 -13.51 4.39
C MET A 52 -3.32 -13.39 5.41
N VAL A 53 -2.09 -13.34 4.94
CA VAL A 53 -0.92 -13.09 5.79
C VAL A 53 -0.81 -11.60 6.06
N VAL A 54 -0.75 -11.22 7.33
CA VAL A 54 -0.45 -9.84 7.74
C VAL A 54 0.79 -9.87 8.63
N LEU A 55 1.83 -9.15 8.21
CA LEU A 55 3.09 -9.15 8.94
C LEU A 55 3.65 -7.75 9.06
N GLN A 56 3.95 -7.35 10.29
CA GLN A 56 4.73 -6.15 10.56
C GLN A 56 6.21 -6.46 10.34
N ALA A 57 6.79 -5.81 9.34
CA ALA A 57 8.22 -5.90 9.08
C ALA A 57 9.03 -5.06 10.07
N GLU A 58 10.33 -5.23 10.09
CA GLU A 58 11.25 -4.45 10.94
C GLU A 58 11.58 -3.07 10.38
N SER A 59 11.30 -2.85 9.08
CA SER A 59 11.57 -1.60 8.36
C SER A 59 10.81 -1.57 7.04
N GLU A 60 10.75 -0.41 6.40
CA GLU A 60 10.20 -0.26 5.05
C GLU A 60 11.00 -1.05 4.01
N VAL A 61 12.32 -1.10 4.16
CA VAL A 61 13.20 -1.90 3.29
C VAL A 61 12.87 -3.40 3.42
N ALA A 62 12.64 -3.88 4.63
CA ALA A 62 12.20 -5.26 4.84
C ALA A 62 10.81 -5.50 4.24
N SER A 63 9.87 -4.56 4.42
CA SER A 63 8.50 -4.66 3.86
C SER A 63 8.51 -4.85 2.36
N ILE A 64 9.25 -4.01 1.63
CA ILE A 64 9.26 -4.08 0.16
C ILE A 64 9.96 -5.36 -0.34
N ASN A 65 10.97 -5.87 0.36
CA ASN A 65 11.63 -7.12 0.01
C ASN A 65 10.74 -8.34 0.27
N MET A 66 9.94 -8.33 1.36
CA MET A 66 8.92 -9.35 1.61
C MET A 66 7.83 -9.32 0.52
N LEU A 67 7.41 -8.12 0.12
CA LEU A 67 6.46 -7.92 -0.97
C LEU A 67 6.98 -8.50 -2.28
N TYR A 68 8.24 -8.18 -2.62
CA TYR A 68 8.94 -8.72 -3.79
C TYR A 68 8.93 -10.25 -3.80
N GLY A 69 9.33 -10.87 -2.69
CA GLY A 69 9.39 -12.34 -2.57
C GLY A 69 8.01 -12.99 -2.70
N ALA A 70 7.01 -12.47 -2.02
CA ALA A 70 5.64 -13.02 -2.06
C ALA A 70 4.96 -12.80 -3.41
N GLY A 71 5.14 -11.62 -4.03
CA GLY A 71 4.66 -11.33 -5.38
C GLY A 71 5.29 -12.25 -6.41
N GLY A 72 6.59 -12.53 -6.29
CA GLY A 72 7.30 -13.50 -7.14
C GLY A 72 6.78 -14.94 -7.04
N CYS A 73 6.04 -15.26 -5.98
CA CYS A 73 5.32 -16.54 -5.83
C CYS A 73 3.91 -16.49 -6.47
N GLY A 74 3.57 -15.45 -7.21
CA GLY A 74 2.27 -15.30 -7.86
C GLY A 74 1.14 -14.95 -6.89
N LYS A 75 1.47 -14.30 -5.77
CA LYS A 75 0.51 -13.88 -4.75
C LYS A 75 0.05 -12.45 -4.98
N ARG A 76 -1.23 -12.17 -4.71
CA ARG A 76 -1.78 -10.82 -4.69
C ARG A 76 -1.32 -10.12 -3.42
N VAL A 77 -0.36 -9.20 -3.56
CA VAL A 77 0.38 -8.63 -2.43
C VAL A 77 0.23 -7.12 -2.35
N MET A 78 0.26 -6.61 -1.12
CA MET A 78 0.10 -5.20 -0.83
C MET A 78 1.05 -4.73 0.27
N THR A 79 1.50 -3.49 0.15
CA THR A 79 2.13 -2.74 1.24
C THR A 79 1.57 -1.33 1.31
N SER A 80 1.72 -0.70 2.45
CA SER A 80 1.45 0.73 2.61
C SER A 80 2.52 1.38 3.47
N SER A 81 2.82 2.63 3.16
CA SER A 81 3.75 3.46 3.92
C SER A 81 3.37 4.93 3.77
N SER A 82 4.22 5.81 4.22
CA SER A 82 4.05 7.26 4.12
C SER A 82 5.34 7.85 3.55
N SER A 83 5.24 8.79 2.67
CA SER A 83 6.29 9.60 2.03
C SER A 83 7.75 9.16 2.24
N VAL A 84 8.30 9.40 3.44
CA VAL A 84 9.69 9.05 3.79
C VAL A 84 9.93 7.54 3.77
N GLY A 85 8.94 6.73 4.16
CA GLY A 85 9.03 5.28 4.07
C GLY A 85 8.96 4.78 2.63
N ILE A 86 8.11 5.41 1.77
CA ILE A 86 8.11 5.13 0.33
C ILE A 86 9.46 5.46 -0.29
N ALA A 87 10.15 6.51 0.17
CA ALA A 87 11.49 6.83 -0.29
C ALA A 87 12.50 5.69 0.00
N LEU A 88 12.38 5.02 1.16
CA LEU A 88 13.20 3.84 1.49
C LEU A 88 12.86 2.61 0.64
N MET A 89 11.64 2.51 0.11
CA MET A 89 11.19 1.39 -0.70
C MET A 89 11.59 1.48 -2.19
N GLN A 90 12.13 2.61 -2.65
CA GLN A 90 12.33 2.89 -4.08
C GLN A 90 13.24 1.87 -4.79
N GLU A 91 14.27 1.37 -4.12
CA GLU A 91 15.11 0.31 -4.68
C GLU A 91 14.29 -0.96 -4.94
N GLY A 92 13.53 -1.42 -3.93
CA GLY A 92 12.67 -2.60 -4.06
C GLY A 92 11.58 -2.43 -5.11
N ILE A 93 10.99 -1.25 -5.24
CA ILE A 93 10.01 -0.93 -6.30
C ILE A 93 10.65 -1.10 -7.67
N SER A 94 11.87 -0.57 -7.88
CA SER A 94 12.57 -0.74 -9.16
C SER A 94 12.91 -2.20 -9.45
N TYR A 95 13.22 -3.03 -8.46
CA TYR A 95 13.40 -4.47 -8.62
C TYR A 95 12.13 -5.18 -9.04
N MET A 96 10.99 -4.80 -8.44
CA MET A 96 9.68 -5.37 -8.79
C MET A 96 9.30 -5.05 -10.23
N VAL A 97 9.54 -3.81 -10.67
CA VAL A 97 9.32 -3.42 -12.07
C VAL A 97 10.23 -4.23 -13.01
N GLY A 98 11.52 -4.33 -12.68
CA GLY A 98 12.48 -5.09 -13.50
C GLY A 98 12.19 -6.59 -13.60
N ALA A 99 11.50 -7.14 -12.60
CA ALA A 99 11.08 -8.54 -12.55
C ALA A 99 9.62 -8.77 -12.98
N GLU A 100 8.90 -7.71 -13.39
CA GLU A 100 7.48 -7.75 -13.77
C GLU A 100 6.59 -8.38 -12.69
N ILE A 101 6.82 -8.00 -11.42
CA ILE A 101 6.06 -8.52 -10.28
C ILE A 101 4.93 -7.57 -9.92
N PRO A 102 3.66 -7.99 -10.07
CA PRO A 102 2.51 -7.17 -9.74
C PRO A 102 2.37 -6.95 -8.24
N SER A 103 2.00 -5.73 -7.84
CA SER A 103 1.75 -5.40 -6.43
C SER A 103 0.98 -4.10 -6.27
N LEU A 104 0.31 -3.94 -5.14
CA LEU A 104 -0.32 -2.69 -4.74
C LEU A 104 0.51 -2.00 -3.66
N ILE A 105 1.00 -0.80 -3.96
CA ILE A 105 1.78 0.02 -3.04
C ILE A 105 1.00 1.30 -2.73
N VAL A 106 0.72 1.54 -1.47
CA VAL A 106 -0.08 2.69 -1.03
C VAL A 106 0.79 3.70 -0.31
N ASN A 107 0.82 4.93 -0.81
CA ASN A 107 1.46 6.07 -0.16
C ASN A 107 0.42 6.96 0.52
N VAL A 108 0.32 6.89 1.83
CA VAL A 108 -0.48 7.83 2.63
C VAL A 108 0.41 9.04 2.90
N GLN A 109 0.38 10.02 1.99
CA GLN A 109 1.34 11.11 1.95
C GLN A 109 1.28 12.02 3.17
N ARG A 110 2.46 12.47 3.60
CA ARG A 110 2.65 13.52 4.60
C ARG A 110 3.67 14.55 4.13
N GLY A 111 3.70 15.71 4.79
CA GLY A 111 4.60 16.80 4.40
C GLY A 111 6.08 16.44 4.53
N GLY A 112 6.84 16.68 3.48
CA GLY A 112 8.30 16.59 3.40
C GLY A 112 8.93 17.98 3.19
N PRO A 113 10.24 18.05 2.86
CA PRO A 113 11.22 16.96 2.71
C PRO A 113 11.75 16.38 4.02
N GLY A 114 12.49 15.27 3.93
CA GLY A 114 13.06 14.55 5.07
C GLY A 114 11.99 13.94 5.96
N LEU A 115 12.17 14.01 7.27
CA LEU A 115 11.18 13.51 8.23
C LEU A 115 9.83 14.25 8.06
N GLY A 116 9.88 15.54 7.72
CA GLY A 116 8.73 16.38 7.44
C GLY A 116 7.76 16.53 8.61
N THR A 117 6.47 16.53 8.30
CA THR A 117 5.38 16.64 9.26
C THR A 117 4.40 15.49 9.07
N ILE A 118 3.54 15.23 10.08
CA ILE A 118 2.45 14.25 9.97
C ILE A 118 1.21 14.79 9.26
N GLN A 119 1.25 16.06 8.83
CA GLN A 119 0.13 16.71 8.15
C GLN A 119 -0.01 16.21 6.71
N PRO A 120 -1.23 16.14 6.18
CA PRO A 120 -1.49 15.76 4.79
C PRO A 120 -0.70 16.62 3.80
N SER A 121 -0.24 16.00 2.72
CA SER A 121 0.50 16.66 1.65
C SER A 121 0.29 15.95 0.33
N GLN A 122 0.56 16.65 -0.77
CA GLN A 122 0.60 16.10 -2.14
C GLN A 122 1.99 16.31 -2.76
N SER A 123 3.03 16.42 -1.95
CA SER A 123 4.39 16.75 -2.40
C SER A 123 5.11 15.59 -3.09
N ASP A 124 4.63 14.36 -2.95
CA ASP A 124 5.25 13.16 -3.55
C ASP A 124 4.76 12.88 -4.98
N TYR A 125 4.07 13.81 -5.60
CA TYR A 125 3.52 13.64 -6.95
C TYR A 125 4.58 13.18 -7.97
N ASN A 126 5.73 13.84 -8.01
CA ASN A 126 6.79 13.48 -8.95
C ASN A 126 7.43 12.13 -8.61
N GLN A 127 7.60 11.81 -7.32
CA GLN A 127 8.11 10.50 -6.90
C GLN A 127 7.19 9.37 -7.36
N ALA A 128 5.87 9.55 -7.20
CA ALA A 128 4.89 8.55 -7.60
C ALA A 128 4.77 8.42 -9.13
N THR A 129 4.76 9.53 -9.87
CA THR A 129 4.41 9.55 -11.31
C THR A 129 5.61 9.47 -12.25
N ARG A 130 6.84 9.67 -11.74
CA ARG A 130 8.05 9.72 -12.57
C ARG A 130 9.10 8.68 -12.19
N GLY A 131 8.74 7.74 -11.30
CA GLY A 131 9.66 6.76 -10.74
C GLY A 131 10.69 7.40 -9.80
N GLY A 132 10.94 6.78 -8.67
CA GLY A 132 11.87 7.26 -7.64
C GLY A 132 13.12 6.40 -7.51
N GLY A 133 13.13 5.20 -8.11
CA GLY A 133 14.26 4.28 -8.13
C GLY A 133 15.15 4.46 -9.36
N ASN A 134 15.80 3.40 -9.79
CA ASN A 134 16.66 3.37 -10.98
C ASN A 134 15.96 2.66 -12.14
N GLY A 135 16.36 2.97 -13.37
CA GLY A 135 15.99 2.24 -14.57
C GLY A 135 14.91 2.88 -15.43
N ASP A 136 14.56 4.14 -15.19
CA ASP A 136 13.66 4.92 -16.04
C ASP A 136 12.30 4.22 -16.29
N TYR A 137 11.68 3.76 -15.21
CA TYR A 137 10.39 3.09 -15.22
C TYR A 137 9.24 4.04 -14.87
N GLU A 138 8.04 3.66 -15.26
CA GLU A 138 6.80 4.32 -14.88
C GLU A 138 5.90 3.35 -14.11
N THR A 139 5.03 3.88 -13.25
CA THR A 139 4.04 3.13 -12.50
C THR A 139 2.65 3.68 -12.77
N ILE A 140 1.63 2.81 -12.69
CA ILE A 140 0.24 3.26 -12.70
C ILE A 140 -0.06 3.90 -11.36
N VAL A 141 -0.56 5.14 -11.35
CA VAL A 141 -0.84 5.90 -10.14
C VAL A 141 -2.31 6.29 -10.08
N LEU A 142 -2.95 5.93 -8.98
CA LEU A 142 -4.34 6.28 -8.67
C LEU A 142 -4.36 7.22 -7.47
N ALA A 143 -5.16 8.27 -7.53
CA ALA A 143 -5.29 9.27 -6.46
C ALA A 143 -6.75 9.41 -6.04
N PRO A 144 -7.19 8.72 -4.97
CA PRO A 144 -8.58 8.74 -4.53
C PRO A 144 -8.97 10.11 -3.96
N ASN A 145 -10.20 10.56 -4.26
CA ASN A 145 -10.78 11.82 -3.81
C ASN A 145 -11.87 11.63 -2.74
N SER A 146 -12.15 10.41 -2.36
CA SER A 146 -13.14 10.07 -1.34
C SER A 146 -12.79 8.75 -0.65
N VAL A 147 -13.43 8.49 0.50
CA VAL A 147 -13.29 7.21 1.22
C VAL A 147 -13.78 6.04 0.35
N GLN A 148 -14.84 6.25 -0.44
CA GLN A 148 -15.33 5.22 -1.36
C GLN A 148 -14.30 4.93 -2.45
N GLU A 149 -13.74 5.96 -3.09
CA GLU A 149 -12.69 5.76 -4.09
C GLU A 149 -11.42 5.11 -3.51
N MET A 150 -11.12 5.35 -2.23
CA MET A 150 -10.01 4.65 -1.55
C MET A 150 -10.24 3.13 -1.55
N ALA A 151 -11.47 2.68 -1.33
CA ALA A 151 -11.82 1.26 -1.40
C ALA A 151 -11.87 0.75 -2.86
N ASP A 152 -12.51 1.49 -3.77
CA ASP A 152 -12.65 1.11 -5.17
C ASP A 152 -11.31 0.99 -5.89
N PHE A 153 -10.35 1.86 -5.54
CA PHE A 153 -9.01 1.84 -6.14
C PHE A 153 -8.11 0.71 -5.62
N VAL A 154 -8.46 0.06 -4.53
CA VAL A 154 -7.80 -1.19 -4.13
C VAL A 154 -8.11 -2.30 -5.13
N ASP A 155 -9.38 -2.46 -5.48
CA ASP A 155 -9.82 -3.44 -6.46
C ASP A 155 -9.21 -3.15 -7.84
N LEU A 156 -9.43 -1.92 -8.33
CA LEU A 156 -8.86 -1.47 -9.60
C LEU A 156 -7.34 -1.60 -9.65
N GLY A 157 -6.65 -1.26 -8.56
CA GLY A 157 -5.20 -1.35 -8.47
C GLY A 157 -4.69 -2.78 -8.59
N PHE A 158 -5.38 -3.74 -7.98
CA PHE A 158 -5.06 -5.16 -8.13
C PHE A 158 -5.39 -5.73 -9.51
N GLU A 159 -6.37 -5.16 -10.20
CA GLU A 159 -6.70 -5.58 -11.57
C GLU A 159 -5.76 -5.01 -12.63
N LEU A 160 -5.15 -3.85 -12.34
CA LEU A 160 -4.20 -3.19 -13.24
C LEU A 160 -2.76 -3.69 -13.04
N ALA A 161 -2.45 -4.26 -11.87
CA ALA A 161 -1.16 -4.84 -11.56
C ALA A 161 -1.04 -6.26 -12.14
#